data_84a7ec68a4bd20f9d1a3b9555f7be8f1
#
_entry.id   84a7ec68a4bd20f9d1a3b9555f7be8f1
#
_cell.length_a   1.000
_cell.length_b   1.000
_cell.length_c   1.000
_cell.angle_alpha   90.00
_cell.angle_beta   90.00
_cell.angle_gamma   90.00
#
_symmetry.space_group_name_H-M   'P 1'
#
loop_
_entity.id
_entity.type
_entity.pdbx_description
1 polymer ?
#
loop_
_entity_poly.entity_id
_entity_poly.type
_entity_poly.pdbx_seq_one_letter_code
_entity_poly.pdbx_strand_id
1 'polypeptide(L)'
;MLLLIDNYDSFTWNLVQRFGEIDPSLRVEVVRNDAIDADAALAMSPTHLVISPGPCTPKESGACPAIITALRGRVPILGVCLGHQTIGDLHGMVVERNDIPVHGKTSLVHHDGRGVFTGLSDPFEATRYHSLVVRRDTVASDFEVSAWTERGEVMGLRWMAPAGAAPMEGVQFHPESFLTIEGPRLLANFLAMGSRG
;
A
#
# COMPACT_ATOMS: atom_id res chain seq x y z
N MET A 1 0.42 -15.08 -9.41
CA MET A 1 1.50 -14.10 -9.70
C MET A 1 1.12 -12.77 -9.07
N LEU A 2 2.02 -12.16 -8.31
CA LEU A 2 1.89 -10.81 -7.78
C LEU A 2 2.45 -9.82 -8.80
N LEU A 3 1.65 -8.82 -9.20
CA LEU A 3 2.10 -7.70 -10.02
C LEU A 3 2.52 -6.55 -9.10
N LEU A 4 3.75 -6.07 -9.25
CA LEU A 4 4.29 -4.94 -8.50
C LEU A 4 4.60 -3.81 -9.47
N ILE A 5 3.92 -2.67 -9.32
CA ILE A 5 4.19 -1.47 -10.12
C ILE A 5 5.26 -0.64 -9.42
N ASP A 6 6.40 -0.48 -10.09
CA ASP A 6 7.55 0.26 -9.60
C ASP A 6 7.46 1.75 -9.95
N ASN A 7 7.40 2.60 -8.94
CA ASN A 7 7.41 4.06 -9.04
C ASN A 7 8.83 4.64 -9.00
N TYR A 8 9.82 3.91 -9.54
CA TYR A 8 11.22 4.35 -9.56
C TYR A 8 11.82 4.54 -8.17
N ASP A 9 11.48 3.64 -7.26
CA ASP A 9 11.93 3.68 -5.86
C ASP A 9 12.98 2.61 -5.56
N SER A 10 14.02 2.98 -4.82
CA SER A 10 15.07 2.04 -4.41
C SER A 10 14.56 0.94 -3.45
N PHE A 11 13.48 1.18 -2.74
CA PHE A 11 12.87 0.21 -1.82
C PHE A 11 11.94 -0.80 -2.50
N THR A 12 11.62 -0.62 -3.80
CA THR A 12 10.82 -1.58 -4.57
C THR A 12 11.39 -2.99 -4.49
N TRP A 13 12.70 -3.14 -4.63
CA TRP A 13 13.36 -4.45 -4.58
C TRP A 13 13.39 -5.06 -3.17
N ASN A 14 13.30 -4.24 -2.12
CA ASN A 14 13.11 -4.75 -0.75
C ASN A 14 11.72 -5.39 -0.59
N LEU A 15 10.67 -4.82 -1.22
CA LEU A 15 9.35 -5.47 -1.27
C LEU A 15 9.42 -6.83 -1.97
N VAL A 16 10.10 -6.89 -3.13
CA VAL A 16 10.30 -8.15 -3.87
C VAL A 16 11.00 -9.19 -3.00
N GLN A 17 12.08 -8.79 -2.33
CA GLN A 17 12.83 -9.67 -1.43
C GLN A 17 11.94 -10.17 -0.28
N ARG A 18 11.19 -9.28 0.38
CA ARG A 18 10.28 -9.65 1.47
C ARG A 18 9.20 -10.64 1.03
N PHE A 19 8.60 -10.42 -0.13
CA PHE A 19 7.63 -11.36 -0.68
C PHE A 19 8.27 -12.73 -0.99
N GLY A 20 9.49 -12.75 -1.54
CA GLY A 20 10.24 -13.99 -1.79
C GLY A 20 10.65 -14.72 -0.50
N GLU A 21 10.93 -13.99 0.60
CA GLU A 21 11.21 -14.57 1.92
C GLU A 21 9.93 -15.21 2.53
N ILE A 22 8.75 -14.60 2.29
CA ILE A 22 7.47 -15.10 2.79
C ILE A 22 7.01 -16.34 2.00
N ASP A 23 7.10 -16.28 0.68
CA ASP A 23 6.75 -17.39 -0.21
C ASP A 23 7.77 -17.49 -1.35
N PRO A 24 8.76 -18.39 -1.23
CA PRO A 24 9.78 -18.61 -2.28
C PRO A 24 9.22 -19.11 -3.62
N SER A 25 7.98 -19.60 -3.64
CA SER A 25 7.30 -20.04 -4.87
C SER A 25 6.51 -18.93 -5.56
N LEU A 26 6.35 -17.77 -4.91
CA LEU A 26 5.58 -16.65 -5.44
C LEU A 26 6.30 -16.04 -6.66
N ARG A 27 5.64 -16.09 -7.80
CA ARG A 27 6.09 -15.31 -8.96
C ARG A 27 5.74 -13.85 -8.74
N VAL A 28 6.76 -12.99 -8.61
CA VAL A 28 6.62 -11.53 -8.57
C VAL A 28 7.05 -10.97 -9.92
N GLU A 29 6.17 -10.22 -10.57
CA GLU A 29 6.45 -9.48 -11.79
C GLU A 29 6.53 -7.99 -11.46
N VAL A 30 7.69 -7.37 -11.74
CA VAL A 30 7.93 -5.95 -11.47
C VAL A 30 7.90 -5.19 -12.79
N VAL A 31 7.01 -4.20 -12.88
CA VAL A 31 6.88 -3.37 -14.09
C VAL A 31 6.86 -1.89 -13.68
N ARG A 32 7.59 -1.05 -14.40
CA ARG A 32 7.62 0.39 -14.15
C ARG A 32 6.27 1.05 -14.47
N ASN A 33 5.92 2.07 -13.71
CA ASN A 33 4.64 2.77 -13.80
C ASN A 33 4.37 3.47 -15.15
N ASP A 34 5.40 3.65 -15.97
CA ASP A 34 5.34 4.24 -17.32
C ASP A 34 5.54 3.19 -18.45
N ALA A 35 5.80 1.93 -18.10
CA ALA A 35 6.05 0.84 -19.04
C ALA A 35 4.83 -0.11 -19.21
N ILE A 36 3.70 0.20 -18.56
CA ILE A 36 2.49 -0.62 -18.59
C ILE A 36 1.25 0.29 -18.51
N ASP A 37 0.19 -0.12 -19.15
CA ASP A 37 -1.15 0.48 -19.00
C ASP A 37 -2.12 -0.46 -18.27
N ALA A 38 -3.34 0.01 -18.05
CA ALA A 38 -4.35 -0.74 -17.33
C ALA A 38 -4.79 -2.02 -18.07
N ASP A 39 -4.86 -1.99 -19.39
CA ASP A 39 -5.30 -3.14 -20.21
C ASP A 39 -4.23 -4.23 -20.18
N ALA A 40 -2.96 -3.87 -20.30
CA ALA A 40 -1.84 -4.79 -20.16
C ALA A 40 -1.78 -5.40 -18.75
N ALA A 41 -2.01 -4.60 -17.70
CA ALA A 41 -2.05 -5.09 -16.32
C ALA A 41 -3.20 -6.10 -16.10
N LEU A 42 -4.38 -5.85 -16.67
CA LEU A 42 -5.51 -6.77 -16.66
C LEU A 42 -5.18 -8.07 -17.42
N ALA A 43 -4.57 -7.97 -18.60
CA ALA A 43 -4.19 -9.12 -19.42
C ALA A 43 -3.20 -10.05 -18.74
N MET A 44 -2.35 -9.52 -17.83
CA MET A 44 -1.43 -10.32 -17.00
C MET A 44 -2.14 -11.19 -15.98
N SER A 45 -3.42 -10.94 -15.71
CA SER A 45 -4.27 -11.71 -14.77
C SER A 45 -3.56 -11.93 -13.41
N PRO A 46 -3.12 -10.86 -12.73
CA PRO A 46 -2.43 -10.99 -11.45
C PRO A 46 -3.38 -11.54 -10.38
N THR A 47 -2.83 -12.22 -9.37
CA THR A 47 -3.58 -12.62 -8.17
C THR A 47 -3.57 -11.53 -7.11
N HIS A 48 -2.57 -10.64 -7.13
CA HIS A 48 -2.38 -9.52 -6.21
C HIS A 48 -1.74 -8.36 -6.95
N LEU A 49 -2.05 -7.12 -6.54
CA LEU A 49 -1.42 -5.90 -7.02
C LEU A 49 -0.75 -5.16 -5.87
N VAL A 50 0.51 -4.77 -6.07
CA VAL A 50 1.23 -3.86 -5.16
C VAL A 50 1.62 -2.61 -5.93
N ILE A 51 1.34 -1.44 -5.37
CA ILE A 51 1.85 -0.15 -5.84
C ILE A 51 2.98 0.27 -4.91
N SER A 52 4.18 0.37 -5.44
CA SER A 52 5.39 0.63 -4.65
C SER A 52 5.45 2.04 -4.06
N PRO A 53 6.37 2.26 -3.08
CA PRO A 53 6.85 3.60 -2.78
C PRO A 53 7.35 4.31 -4.04
N GLY A 54 7.55 5.60 -3.94
CA GLY A 54 8.10 6.41 -5.03
C GLY A 54 8.39 7.83 -4.60
N PRO A 55 9.16 8.57 -5.41
CA PRO A 55 9.39 10.00 -5.22
C PRO A 55 8.15 10.82 -5.63
N CYS A 56 8.16 12.11 -5.31
CA CYS A 56 7.19 13.11 -5.74
C CYS A 56 5.79 12.93 -5.15
N THR A 57 4.75 13.08 -5.97
CA THR A 57 3.33 13.07 -5.56
C THR A 57 2.53 12.02 -6.35
N PRO A 58 1.29 11.72 -5.95
CA PRO A 58 0.43 10.82 -6.71
C PRO A 58 0.26 11.18 -8.19
N LYS A 59 0.39 12.47 -8.54
CA LYS A 59 0.25 12.94 -9.93
C LYS A 59 1.37 12.44 -10.85
N GLU A 60 2.52 12.11 -10.27
CA GLU A 60 3.66 11.57 -10.99
C GLU A 60 3.72 10.01 -10.93
N SER A 61 2.69 9.36 -10.41
CA SER A 61 2.65 7.88 -10.30
C SER A 61 2.31 7.16 -11.62
N GLY A 62 2.32 7.88 -12.75
CA GLY A 62 2.14 7.29 -14.09
C GLY A 62 0.80 6.56 -14.24
N ALA A 63 0.84 5.30 -14.67
CA ALA A 63 -0.35 4.49 -14.92
C ALA A 63 -1.02 3.94 -13.64
N CYS A 64 -0.43 4.14 -12.43
CA CYS A 64 -0.94 3.57 -11.19
C CYS A 64 -2.43 3.84 -10.93
N PRO A 65 -2.97 5.07 -11.09
CA PRO A 65 -4.39 5.32 -10.87
C PRO A 65 -5.31 4.50 -11.79
N ALA A 66 -4.94 4.38 -13.08
CA ALA A 66 -5.70 3.60 -14.05
C ALA A 66 -5.65 2.09 -13.74
N ILE A 67 -4.49 1.57 -13.35
CA ILE A 67 -4.29 0.16 -12.97
C ILE A 67 -5.08 -0.17 -11.70
N ILE A 68 -5.02 0.68 -10.67
CA ILE A 68 -5.82 0.53 -9.45
C ILE A 68 -7.31 0.47 -9.80
N THR A 69 -7.79 1.40 -10.63
CA THR A 69 -9.19 1.45 -11.05
C THR A 69 -9.61 0.15 -11.77
N ALA A 70 -8.78 -0.34 -12.68
CA ALA A 70 -9.06 -1.53 -13.47
C ALA A 70 -9.10 -2.82 -12.63
N LEU A 71 -8.24 -2.93 -11.61
CA LEU A 71 -8.09 -4.12 -10.78
C LEU A 71 -8.86 -4.06 -9.45
N ARG A 72 -9.39 -2.89 -9.07
CA ARG A 72 -10.16 -2.70 -7.83
C ARG A 72 -11.33 -3.70 -7.76
N GLY A 73 -11.42 -4.39 -6.62
CA GLY A 73 -12.45 -5.38 -6.35
C GLY A 73 -12.27 -6.72 -7.07
N ARG A 74 -11.29 -6.83 -7.98
CA ARG A 74 -10.95 -8.07 -8.71
C ARG A 74 -9.85 -8.85 -8.02
N VAL A 75 -8.82 -8.16 -7.56
CA VAL A 75 -7.68 -8.73 -6.83
C VAL A 75 -7.36 -7.88 -5.60
N PRO A 76 -6.76 -8.47 -4.55
CA PRO A 76 -6.23 -7.69 -3.43
C PRO A 76 -5.21 -6.66 -3.91
N ILE A 77 -5.33 -5.42 -3.41
CA ILE A 77 -4.44 -4.30 -3.74
C ILE A 77 -3.80 -3.78 -2.46
N LEU A 78 -2.47 -3.60 -2.49
CA LEU A 78 -1.72 -2.91 -1.44
C LEU A 78 -0.96 -1.72 -2.02
N GLY A 79 -1.26 -0.52 -1.52
CA GLY A 79 -0.46 0.67 -1.80
C GLY A 79 0.53 0.94 -0.67
N VAL A 80 1.83 1.12 -1.00
CA VAL A 80 2.88 1.42 -0.01
C VAL A 80 3.40 2.84 -0.24
N CYS A 81 3.40 3.67 0.79
CA CYS A 81 3.86 5.06 0.80
C CYS A 81 3.23 5.90 -0.33
N LEU A 82 3.91 6.14 -1.45
CA LEU A 82 3.31 6.80 -2.62
C LEU A 82 2.09 6.02 -3.14
N GLY A 83 2.11 4.69 -3.13
CA GLY A 83 0.97 3.86 -3.52
C GLY A 83 -0.26 4.08 -2.63
N HIS A 84 -0.07 4.24 -1.32
CA HIS A 84 -1.13 4.61 -0.37
C HIS A 84 -1.69 6.01 -0.69
N GLN A 85 -0.82 6.98 -0.94
CA GLN A 85 -1.22 8.34 -1.32
C GLN A 85 -1.96 8.35 -2.66
N THR A 86 -1.52 7.53 -3.63
CA THR A 86 -2.18 7.38 -4.92
C THR A 86 -3.59 6.80 -4.77
N ILE A 87 -3.79 5.83 -3.88
CA ILE A 87 -5.13 5.35 -3.53
C ILE A 87 -5.97 6.49 -2.96
N GLY A 88 -5.44 7.28 -2.02
CA GLY A 88 -6.15 8.42 -1.44
C GLY A 88 -6.54 9.46 -2.49
N ASP A 89 -5.58 9.95 -3.28
CA ASP A 89 -5.79 10.97 -4.32
C ASP A 89 -6.81 10.51 -5.37
N LEU A 90 -6.73 9.26 -5.83
CA LEU A 90 -7.66 8.65 -6.78
C LEU A 90 -9.12 8.68 -6.29
N HIS A 91 -9.33 8.63 -4.97
CA HIS A 91 -10.65 8.66 -4.34
C HIS A 91 -11.01 10.04 -3.78
N GLY A 92 -10.33 11.09 -4.24
CA GLY A 92 -10.65 12.49 -3.91
C GLY A 92 -10.18 12.96 -2.54
N MET A 93 -9.35 12.17 -1.86
CA MET A 93 -8.74 12.59 -0.60
C MET A 93 -7.60 13.58 -0.87
N VAL A 94 -7.38 14.53 0.04
CA VAL A 94 -6.31 15.50 -0.08
C VAL A 94 -5.00 14.90 0.40
N VAL A 95 -3.99 14.90 -0.47
CA VAL A 95 -2.61 14.56 -0.13
C VAL A 95 -1.83 15.85 0.01
N GLU A 96 -1.30 16.13 1.21
CA GLU A 96 -0.66 17.39 1.54
C GLU A 96 0.67 17.20 2.28
N ARG A 97 1.44 18.28 2.42
CA ARG A 97 2.67 18.21 3.21
C ARG A 97 2.35 17.99 4.67
N ASN A 98 3.05 17.02 5.26
CA ASN A 98 3.03 16.82 6.70
C ASN A 98 3.74 17.99 7.39
N ASP A 99 3.16 18.52 8.47
CA ASP A 99 3.76 19.58 9.28
C ASP A 99 5.16 19.19 9.82
N ILE A 100 5.36 17.90 10.05
CA ILE A 100 6.65 17.37 10.51
C ILE A 100 7.10 16.27 9.52
N PRO A 101 7.94 16.62 8.54
CA PRO A 101 8.54 15.63 7.64
C PRO A 101 9.36 14.61 8.44
N VAL A 102 9.15 13.34 8.15
CA VAL A 102 9.86 12.23 8.81
C VAL A 102 10.70 11.50 7.76
N HIS A 103 12.03 11.45 7.99
CA HIS A 103 12.94 10.75 7.10
C HIS A 103 13.80 9.77 7.90
N GLY A 104 13.66 8.48 7.60
CA GLY A 104 14.49 7.43 8.18
C GLY A 104 14.34 7.23 9.69
N LYS A 105 13.22 7.64 10.26
CA LYS A 105 12.89 7.43 11.68
C LYS A 105 11.74 6.45 11.81
N THR A 106 11.71 5.73 12.91
CA THR A 106 10.56 4.93 13.31
C THR A 106 9.54 5.78 14.05
N SER A 107 8.29 5.38 13.97
CA SER A 107 7.19 5.92 14.77
C SER A 107 6.31 4.77 15.25
N LEU A 108 5.67 4.96 16.39
CA LEU A 108 4.62 4.05 16.84
C LEU A 108 3.38 4.25 15.98
N VAL A 109 2.89 3.16 15.44
CA VAL A 109 1.69 3.09 14.61
C VAL A 109 0.66 2.25 15.32
N HIS A 110 -0.49 2.87 15.62
CA HIS A 110 -1.70 2.21 16.11
C HIS A 110 -2.53 1.72 14.93
N HIS A 111 -3.32 0.67 15.13
CA HIS A 111 -4.17 0.11 14.09
C HIS A 111 -5.41 -0.59 14.67
N ASP A 112 -6.35 -0.93 13.79
CA ASP A 112 -7.62 -1.55 14.17
C ASP A 112 -7.56 -3.09 14.30
N GLY A 113 -6.41 -3.71 14.07
CA GLY A 113 -6.20 -5.16 14.16
C GLY A 113 -6.83 -5.98 13.04
N ARG A 114 -7.32 -5.35 11.97
CA ARG A 114 -8.02 -6.02 10.87
C ARG A 114 -7.22 -5.97 9.56
N GLY A 115 -7.59 -6.80 8.59
CA GLY A 115 -6.96 -6.83 7.26
C GLY A 115 -5.47 -7.12 7.35
N VAL A 116 -4.64 -6.28 6.74
CA VAL A 116 -3.17 -6.43 6.78
C VAL A 116 -2.60 -6.33 8.20
N PHE A 117 -3.32 -5.75 9.15
CA PHE A 117 -2.90 -5.59 10.55
C PHE A 117 -3.28 -6.74 11.46
N THR A 118 -3.91 -7.80 10.93
CA THR A 118 -4.36 -8.95 11.75
C THR A 118 -3.20 -9.58 12.50
N GLY A 119 -3.33 -9.59 13.83
CA GLY A 119 -2.39 -10.22 14.76
C GLY A 119 -1.03 -9.51 14.88
N LEU A 120 -0.87 -8.28 14.39
CA LEU A 120 0.27 -7.44 14.69
C LEU A 120 0.16 -6.88 16.12
N SER A 121 1.30 -6.47 16.67
CA SER A 121 1.34 -5.73 17.96
C SER A 121 0.71 -4.34 17.79
N ASP A 122 -0.05 -3.86 18.75
CA ASP A 122 -0.62 -2.51 18.76
C ASP A 122 -0.21 -1.74 20.03
N PRO A 123 0.57 -0.64 19.90
CA PRO A 123 1.22 -0.16 18.68
C PRO A 123 2.43 -0.99 18.27
N PHE A 124 2.89 -0.81 17.02
CA PHE A 124 4.17 -1.32 16.55
C PHE A 124 5.05 -0.21 15.96
N GLU A 125 6.36 -0.43 15.92
CA GLU A 125 7.29 0.50 15.29
C GLU A 125 7.34 0.30 13.78
N ALA A 126 7.18 1.40 13.02
CA ALA A 126 7.27 1.40 11.57
C ALA A 126 8.16 2.52 11.05
N THR A 127 8.93 2.20 10.01
CA THR A 127 9.83 3.16 9.36
C THR A 127 9.05 4.11 8.45
N ARG A 128 9.40 5.41 8.54
CA ARG A 128 8.77 6.47 7.75
C ARG A 128 9.80 7.24 6.94
N TYR A 129 9.50 7.47 5.66
CA TYR A 129 10.33 8.25 4.71
C TYR A 129 9.49 9.25 3.92
N HIS A 130 8.39 9.78 4.47
CA HIS A 130 7.46 10.59 3.72
C HIS A 130 7.34 12.02 4.23
N SER A 131 7.20 12.95 3.27
CA SER A 131 6.89 14.36 3.53
C SER A 131 5.41 14.68 3.28
N LEU A 132 4.68 13.77 2.65
CA LEU A 132 3.26 13.90 2.35
C LEU A 132 2.45 12.92 3.18
N VAL A 133 1.20 13.31 3.47
CA VAL A 133 0.21 12.49 4.19
C VAL A 133 -1.16 12.68 3.57
N VAL A 134 -2.03 11.68 3.70
CA VAL A 134 -3.46 11.83 3.42
C VAL A 134 -4.10 12.58 4.58
N ARG A 135 -4.76 13.69 4.28
CA ARG A 135 -5.44 14.52 5.28
C ARG A 135 -6.69 13.80 5.81
N ARG A 136 -6.72 13.61 7.14
CA ARG A 136 -7.68 12.73 7.81
C ARG A 136 -9.15 13.12 7.60
N ASP A 137 -9.47 14.41 7.62
CA ASP A 137 -10.83 14.93 7.46
C ASP A 137 -11.37 14.85 6.02
N THR A 138 -10.52 14.44 5.08
CA THR A 138 -10.87 14.23 3.67
C THR A 138 -11.01 12.76 3.29
N VAL A 139 -10.86 11.84 4.24
CA VAL A 139 -10.99 10.40 3.97
C VAL A 139 -12.40 10.13 3.43
N ALA A 140 -12.46 9.54 2.25
CA ALA A 140 -13.71 9.27 1.54
C ALA A 140 -14.60 8.30 2.33
N SER A 141 -15.92 8.47 2.20
CA SER A 141 -16.91 7.73 3.00
C SER A 141 -16.93 6.22 2.77
N ASP A 142 -16.33 5.74 1.67
CA ASP A 142 -16.14 4.32 1.36
C ASP A 142 -14.77 3.79 1.82
N PHE A 143 -14.04 4.59 2.61
CA PHE A 143 -12.79 4.20 3.25
C PHE A 143 -12.85 4.37 4.76
N GLU A 144 -12.05 3.58 5.47
CA GLU A 144 -11.77 3.74 6.89
C GLU A 144 -10.28 3.96 7.11
N VAL A 145 -9.95 4.74 8.15
CA VAL A 145 -8.57 4.86 8.64
C VAL A 145 -8.27 3.61 9.44
N SER A 146 -7.44 2.73 8.89
CA SER A 146 -7.09 1.43 9.50
C SER A 146 -5.85 1.50 10.41
N ALA A 147 -5.00 2.55 10.24
CA ALA A 147 -3.85 2.79 11.12
C ALA A 147 -3.55 4.30 11.25
N TRP A 148 -2.95 4.69 12.39
CA TRP A 148 -2.67 6.10 12.70
C TRP A 148 -1.50 6.24 13.68
N THR A 149 -0.86 7.43 13.73
CA THR A 149 0.09 7.80 14.79
C THR A 149 -0.64 8.39 15.99
N GLU A 150 0.05 8.52 17.15
CA GLU A 150 -0.48 9.24 18.34
C GLU A 150 -0.98 10.66 18.01
N ARG A 151 -0.42 11.29 16.98
CA ARG A 151 -0.82 12.62 16.50
C ARG A 151 -2.04 12.59 15.58
N GLY A 152 -2.54 11.40 15.25
CA GLY A 152 -3.70 11.22 14.37
C GLY A 152 -3.37 11.24 12.88
N GLU A 153 -2.09 11.25 12.48
CA GLU A 153 -1.70 11.13 11.07
C GLU A 153 -2.21 9.80 10.51
N VAL A 154 -2.76 9.83 9.30
CA VAL A 154 -3.24 8.61 8.62
C VAL A 154 -2.05 7.76 8.18
N MET A 155 -1.95 6.57 8.75
CA MET A 155 -0.89 5.58 8.45
C MET A 155 -1.43 4.35 7.72
N GLY A 156 -2.75 4.18 7.68
CA GLY A 156 -3.41 3.12 6.93
C GLY A 156 -4.78 3.52 6.45
N LEU A 157 -5.12 3.09 5.25
CA LEU A 157 -6.44 3.22 4.63
C LEU A 157 -6.94 1.83 4.25
N ARG A 158 -8.21 1.59 4.46
CA ARG A 158 -8.90 0.37 3.98
C ARG A 158 -10.16 0.76 3.24
N TRP A 159 -10.28 0.29 2.01
CA TRP A 159 -11.53 0.41 1.26
C TRP A 159 -12.58 -0.53 1.85
N MET A 160 -13.76 0.02 2.12
CA MET A 160 -14.92 -0.76 2.58
C MET A 160 -15.53 -1.47 1.37
N ALA A 161 -14.86 -2.53 0.93
CA ALA A 161 -15.22 -3.29 -0.26
C ALA A 161 -16.64 -3.87 -0.15
N PRO A 162 -17.44 -3.81 -1.23
CA PRO A 162 -18.70 -4.54 -1.29
C PRO A 162 -18.50 -6.05 -1.08
N ALA A 163 -19.56 -6.74 -0.65
CA ALA A 163 -19.51 -8.18 -0.47
C ALA A 163 -19.08 -8.90 -1.76
N GLY A 164 -18.08 -9.77 -1.66
CA GLY A 164 -17.51 -10.49 -2.80
C GLY A 164 -16.41 -9.76 -3.56
N ALA A 165 -16.20 -8.46 -3.35
CA ALA A 165 -15.07 -7.76 -3.94
C ALA A 165 -13.77 -8.03 -3.18
N ALA A 166 -12.65 -8.07 -3.91
CA ALA A 166 -11.33 -8.18 -3.31
C ALA A 166 -10.96 -6.90 -2.54
N PRO A 167 -10.22 -7.00 -1.41
CA PRO A 167 -9.87 -5.86 -0.58
C PRO A 167 -8.84 -4.93 -1.24
N MET A 168 -8.85 -3.66 -0.83
CA MET A 168 -7.81 -2.69 -1.15
C MET A 168 -7.40 -1.97 0.12
N GLU A 169 -6.10 -2.00 0.42
CA GLU A 169 -5.51 -1.35 1.57
C GLU A 169 -4.30 -0.51 1.16
N GLY A 170 -4.01 0.52 1.94
CA GLY A 170 -2.82 1.33 1.77
C GLY A 170 -2.13 1.56 3.10
N VAL A 171 -0.80 1.52 3.13
CA VAL A 171 0.03 1.84 4.29
C VAL A 171 1.02 2.95 3.96
N GLN A 172 1.08 3.98 4.82
CA GLN A 172 1.93 5.15 4.60
C GLN A 172 3.40 4.88 4.97
N PHE A 173 3.65 3.93 5.84
CA PHE A 173 4.98 3.50 6.26
C PHE A 173 5.55 2.42 5.32
N HIS A 174 6.80 2.01 5.59
CA HIS A 174 7.55 1.06 4.76
C HIS A 174 7.60 -0.33 5.44
N PRO A 175 6.70 -1.27 5.09
CA PRO A 175 6.70 -2.63 5.66
C PRO A 175 7.91 -3.46 5.20
N GLU A 176 8.56 -3.08 4.10
CA GLU A 176 9.75 -3.74 3.58
C GLU A 176 11.03 -3.38 4.34
N SER A 177 11.01 -2.29 5.11
CA SER A 177 12.16 -1.85 5.89
C SER A 177 12.52 -2.85 6.99
N PHE A 178 13.82 -3.06 7.18
CA PHE A 178 14.32 -3.93 8.25
C PHE A 178 14.02 -3.41 9.67
N LEU A 179 13.74 -2.11 9.82
CA LEU A 179 13.33 -1.51 11.10
C LEU A 179 11.81 -1.64 11.36
N THR A 180 11.02 -2.07 10.37
CA THR A 180 9.61 -2.39 10.56
C THR A 180 9.47 -3.87 10.86
N ILE A 181 9.65 -4.24 12.12
CA ILE A 181 9.76 -5.66 12.55
C ILE A 181 8.49 -6.45 12.21
N GLU A 182 7.32 -5.85 12.34
CA GLU A 182 6.02 -6.45 11.97
C GLU A 182 5.75 -6.46 10.45
N GLY A 183 6.63 -5.84 9.66
CA GLY A 183 6.47 -5.69 8.21
C GLY A 183 6.29 -7.02 7.46
N PRO A 184 7.13 -8.04 7.69
CA PRO A 184 6.97 -9.34 7.04
C PRO A 184 5.60 -9.99 7.33
N ARG A 185 5.09 -9.85 8.56
CA ARG A 185 3.77 -10.37 8.93
C ARG A 185 2.65 -9.61 8.25
N LEU A 186 2.76 -8.28 8.15
CA LEU A 186 1.81 -7.46 7.40
C LEU A 186 1.76 -7.90 5.93
N LEU A 187 2.91 -8.08 5.28
CA LEU A 187 2.99 -8.52 3.88
C LEU A 187 2.45 -9.95 3.71
N ALA A 188 2.69 -10.85 4.69
CA ALA A 188 2.11 -12.19 4.69
C ALA A 188 0.58 -12.16 4.81
N ASN A 189 0.04 -11.28 5.67
CA ASN A 189 -1.40 -11.07 5.78
C ASN A 189 -1.99 -10.60 4.44
N PHE A 190 -1.30 -9.69 3.74
CA PHE A 190 -1.72 -9.25 2.41
C PHE A 190 -1.76 -10.40 1.40
N LEU A 191 -0.72 -11.25 1.34
CA LEU A 191 -0.71 -12.42 0.45
C LEU A 191 -1.81 -13.43 0.78
N ALA A 192 -2.21 -13.52 2.04
CA ALA A 192 -3.31 -14.39 2.47
C ALA A 192 -4.70 -13.85 2.11
N MET A 193 -4.80 -12.58 1.68
CA MET A 193 -6.04 -12.00 1.15
C MET A 193 -6.29 -12.58 -0.23
N GLY A 194 -6.86 -13.81 -0.31
CA GLY A 194 -7.22 -14.41 -1.58
C GLY A 194 -8.31 -13.60 -2.31
N SER A 195 -8.29 -13.63 -3.65
CA SER A 195 -9.50 -13.37 -4.42
C SER A 195 -10.52 -14.42 -3.98
N ARG A 196 -11.57 -14.01 -3.27
CA ARG A 196 -12.67 -14.93 -2.98
C ARG A 196 -13.32 -15.30 -4.31
N GLY A 197 -13.01 -16.52 -4.79
CA GLY A 197 -13.64 -17.12 -5.95
C GLY A 197 -15.14 -17.31 -5.75
#